data_bc64da5373f3253c9d87e421e2fcead5
#
_entry.id   bc64da5373f3253c9d87e421e2fcead5
#
_cell.length_a   1.000
_cell.length_b   1.000
_cell.length_c   1.000
_cell.angle_alpha   90.00
_cell.angle_beta   90.00
_cell.angle_gamma   90.00
#
_symmetry.space_group_name_H-M   'P 1'
#
loop_
_entity.id
_entity.type
_entity.pdbx_description
1 polymer ?
#
loop_
_entity_poly.entity_id
_entity_poly.type
_entity_poly.pdbx_seq_one_letter_code
_entity_poly.pdbx_strand_id
1 'polypeptide(L)'
;MNIKKNKNGLFSMEKNDVPALKSFLSHAYQNIFDDKSGAPAGYIPELAIVNPEQFGIAITTSDGFTNEVGDSLTEFTIQSISKAFVYSLALESLGTEKVLKTIGIEPSGEAFNSIRLKDDNRPFNPMVNSGAIACTALICQNNGKEAFETILNMLSEFAGRILNVDDKVFSSESATGDRNRAIGWLLRNSDNFSCDVEEVLEVYFRQCSILVTARDLSIMGATLSNNGTNPVTKKRVVSKTTAVQTMSVMVSSGMYDYSGEWTYRVGLPAKSGVGGGITAVLPSQFGLGVFSPPLDKLGNSVRGIKVCQLLSEHFHLHVLETEDDVTQNIPITYDLREIRSSRTRCRSDNETLEDFGSRVSVLELSGVINFIGSNFITRSVAEEDNKDFVVLSFTRVSRLTRASIEVFRLFFEKLLSKSQRMVVVDKADLKDDSKGLFGDITELIHQHCPCFKNLDKALEWVEDQLI
;
A
#
# COMPACT_ATOMS: atom_id res chain seq x y z
N MET A 1 21.95 3.37 23.02
CA MET A 1 20.78 3.73 23.84
C MET A 1 21.26 4.58 25.02
N ASN A 2 21.16 5.92 24.90
CA ASN A 2 21.65 6.84 25.96
C ASN A 2 20.45 7.30 26.78
N ILE A 3 20.37 6.77 28.00
CA ILE A 3 19.36 7.16 29.00
C ILE A 3 19.91 8.36 29.75
N LYS A 4 19.32 9.55 29.62
CA LYS A 4 19.61 10.72 30.43
C LYS A 4 18.62 10.80 31.60
N LYS A 5 19.08 10.72 32.83
CA LYS A 5 18.28 11.05 34.02
C LYS A 5 18.20 12.57 34.20
N ASN A 6 17.01 13.08 34.36
CA ASN A 6 16.73 14.46 34.70
C ASN A 6 16.81 14.64 36.24
N LYS A 7 17.06 15.87 36.76
CA LYS A 7 17.33 16.19 38.17
C LYS A 7 16.24 15.81 39.18
N ASN A 8 15.07 15.36 38.72
CA ASN A 8 13.93 14.94 39.57
C ASN A 8 13.68 13.41 39.52
N GLY A 9 14.62 12.59 39.04
CA GLY A 9 14.48 11.14 39.05
C GLY A 9 13.46 10.56 38.04
N LEU A 10 12.79 11.38 37.23
CA LEU A 10 11.88 10.97 36.20
C LEU A 10 12.61 10.79 34.87
N PHE A 11 12.37 9.67 34.23
CA PHE A 11 12.89 9.38 32.88
C PHE A 11 12.07 10.15 31.85
N SER A 12 12.69 11.13 31.17
CA SER A 12 12.09 11.70 29.96
C SER A 12 12.41 10.77 28.79
N MET A 13 11.41 10.10 28.26
CA MET A 13 11.50 9.39 26.99
C MET A 13 11.27 10.41 25.86
N GLU A 14 12.15 10.37 24.84
CA GLU A 14 11.91 11.13 23.60
C GLU A 14 10.60 10.65 22.95
N LYS A 15 9.76 11.61 22.58
CA LYS A 15 8.49 11.41 21.86
C LYS A 15 8.76 10.74 20.51
N ASN A 16 8.57 9.41 20.44
CA ASN A 16 8.52 8.69 19.16
C ASN A 16 7.46 7.59 19.22
N ASP A 17 6.19 8.03 19.18
CA ASP A 17 5.06 7.15 18.97
C ASP A 17 4.95 6.79 17.49
N VAL A 18 5.68 5.74 17.09
CA VAL A 18 5.64 5.21 15.73
C VAL A 18 4.48 4.22 15.63
N PRO A 19 3.50 4.40 14.72
CA PRO A 19 2.43 3.43 14.50
C PRO A 19 2.96 2.00 14.32
N ALA A 20 2.18 1.00 14.74
CA ALA A 20 2.61 -0.41 14.70
C ALA A 20 3.10 -0.84 13.30
N LEU A 21 2.34 -0.49 12.25
CA LEU A 21 2.74 -0.78 10.87
C LEU A 21 4.05 -0.09 10.48
N LYS A 22 4.25 1.16 10.85
CA LYS A 22 5.51 1.88 10.57
C LYS A 22 6.70 1.24 11.29
N SER A 23 6.49 0.75 12.51
CA SER A 23 7.51 0.00 13.26
C SER A 23 7.90 -1.29 12.54
N PHE A 24 6.90 -2.04 12.06
CA PHE A 24 7.13 -3.24 11.26
C PHE A 24 7.89 -2.93 9.96
N LEU A 25 7.49 -1.89 9.21
CA LEU A 25 8.19 -1.47 8.00
C LEU A 25 9.65 -1.08 8.29
N SER A 26 9.93 -0.44 9.42
CA SER A 26 11.28 -0.10 9.82
C SER A 26 12.13 -1.35 10.11
N HIS A 27 11.54 -2.37 10.74
CA HIS A 27 12.20 -3.65 10.98
C HIS A 27 12.43 -4.43 9.66
N ALA A 28 11.41 -4.48 8.78
CA ALA A 28 11.52 -5.08 7.45
C ALA A 28 12.62 -4.41 6.62
N TYR A 29 12.67 -3.07 6.65
CA TYR A 29 13.71 -2.29 6.00
C TYR A 29 15.10 -2.69 6.49
N GLN A 30 15.32 -2.72 7.82
CA GLN A 30 16.63 -3.06 8.42
C GLN A 30 17.06 -4.48 8.05
N ASN A 31 16.17 -5.46 8.12
CA ASN A 31 16.48 -6.86 7.82
C ASN A 31 16.81 -7.11 6.34
N ILE A 32 16.26 -6.31 5.42
CA ILE A 32 16.42 -6.50 3.98
C ILE A 32 17.50 -5.59 3.40
N PHE A 33 17.84 -4.48 4.08
CA PHE A 33 18.79 -3.46 3.59
C PHE A 33 20.15 -4.03 3.20
N ASP A 34 20.65 -4.99 3.96
CA ASP A 34 21.97 -5.60 3.75
C ASP A 34 22.01 -6.60 2.58
N ASP A 35 20.89 -6.90 1.94
CA ASP A 35 20.90 -7.68 0.71
C ASP A 35 21.46 -6.84 -0.45
N LYS A 36 22.68 -7.17 -0.84
CA LYS A 36 23.42 -6.51 -1.94
C LYS A 36 23.37 -7.33 -3.23
N SER A 37 22.50 -8.33 -3.31
CA SER A 37 22.34 -9.13 -4.53
C SER A 37 21.64 -8.34 -5.63
N GLY A 38 21.88 -8.73 -6.89
CA GLY A 38 21.38 -8.02 -8.06
C GLY A 38 22.30 -6.88 -8.50
N ALA A 39 21.86 -6.15 -9.54
CA ALA A 39 22.56 -4.98 -10.08
C ALA A 39 21.53 -4.00 -10.67
N PRO A 40 21.82 -2.68 -10.69
CA PRO A 40 21.02 -1.72 -11.44
C PRO A 40 20.91 -2.08 -12.92
N ALA A 41 19.84 -1.65 -13.58
CA ALA A 41 19.66 -1.84 -15.02
C ALA A 41 20.79 -1.17 -15.79
N GLY A 42 21.41 -1.89 -16.72
CA GLY A 42 22.62 -1.41 -17.43
C GLY A 42 22.40 -1.07 -18.90
N TYR A 43 21.16 -1.02 -19.40
CA TYR A 43 20.90 -0.79 -20.82
C TYR A 43 20.93 0.71 -21.23
N ILE A 44 20.81 1.63 -20.28
CA ILE A 44 21.08 3.06 -20.46
C ILE A 44 21.97 3.58 -19.32
N PRO A 45 22.84 4.61 -19.58
CA PRO A 45 23.78 5.11 -18.60
C PRO A 45 23.13 5.61 -17.31
N GLU A 46 22.01 6.31 -17.41
CA GLU A 46 21.31 6.94 -16.28
C GLU A 46 20.81 5.90 -15.27
N LEU A 47 20.36 4.75 -15.71
CA LEU A 47 19.95 3.65 -14.83
C LEU A 47 21.15 2.88 -14.26
N ALA A 48 22.26 2.80 -15.03
CA ALA A 48 23.45 2.07 -14.62
C ALA A 48 24.22 2.75 -13.47
N ILE A 49 24.14 4.09 -13.36
CA ILE A 49 24.86 4.89 -12.36
C ILE A 49 24.05 5.19 -11.10
N VAL A 50 22.81 4.69 -11.00
CA VAL A 50 21.96 4.91 -9.82
C VAL A 50 22.61 4.28 -8.59
N ASN A 51 22.52 4.99 -7.45
CA ASN A 51 23.07 4.49 -6.18
C ASN A 51 22.37 3.18 -5.76
N PRO A 52 23.05 2.02 -5.75
CA PRO A 52 22.44 0.73 -5.41
C PRO A 52 22.02 0.61 -3.94
N GLU A 53 22.50 1.50 -3.06
CA GLU A 53 22.15 1.51 -1.64
C GLU A 53 20.76 2.10 -1.39
N GLN A 54 20.20 2.85 -2.33
CA GLN A 54 18.86 3.43 -2.17
C GLN A 54 17.81 2.35 -1.95
N PHE A 55 16.98 2.59 -0.93
CA PHE A 55 15.91 1.68 -0.58
C PHE A 55 14.79 2.43 0.16
N GLY A 56 13.59 2.43 -0.40
CA GLY A 56 12.41 3.08 0.17
C GLY A 56 11.18 2.19 0.10
N ILE A 57 10.34 2.24 1.12
CA ILE A 57 9.08 1.50 1.22
C ILE A 57 7.99 2.49 1.64
N ALA A 58 6.83 2.43 0.99
CA ALA A 58 5.64 3.19 1.38
C ALA A 58 4.38 2.34 1.23
N ILE A 59 3.47 2.41 2.19
CA ILE A 59 2.12 1.84 2.14
C ILE A 59 1.13 2.97 2.35
N THR A 60 0.21 3.13 1.40
CA THR A 60 -0.92 4.07 1.51
C THR A 60 -2.22 3.29 1.61
N THR A 61 -2.94 3.47 2.70
CA THR A 61 -4.22 2.82 2.96
C THR A 61 -5.38 3.54 2.27
N SER A 62 -6.52 2.87 2.09
CA SER A 62 -7.69 3.43 1.38
C SER A 62 -8.34 4.61 2.10
N ASP A 63 -8.01 4.87 3.38
CA ASP A 63 -8.38 6.10 4.10
C ASP A 63 -7.46 7.29 3.76
N GLY A 64 -6.32 7.04 3.07
CA GLY A 64 -5.38 8.05 2.59
C GLY A 64 -4.16 8.27 3.49
N PHE A 65 -4.00 7.46 4.54
CA PHE A 65 -2.82 7.54 5.39
C PHE A 65 -1.64 6.77 4.79
N THR A 66 -0.44 7.37 4.86
CA THR A 66 0.79 6.75 4.34
C THR A 66 1.78 6.46 5.46
N ASN A 67 2.20 5.20 5.57
CA ASN A 67 3.36 4.78 6.37
C ASN A 67 4.54 4.56 5.44
N GLU A 68 5.71 5.07 5.79
CA GLU A 68 6.89 4.99 4.92
C GLU A 68 8.20 4.96 5.70
N VAL A 69 9.23 4.37 5.08
CA VAL A 69 10.59 4.26 5.64
C VAL A 69 11.64 4.34 4.53
N GLY A 70 12.86 4.72 4.91
CA GLY A 70 14.00 4.83 4.00
C GLY A 70 13.84 5.92 2.95
N ASP A 71 14.35 5.66 1.75
CA ASP A 71 14.39 6.61 0.62
C ASP A 71 13.04 6.70 -0.12
N SER A 72 11.93 6.70 0.63
CA SER A 72 10.57 6.68 0.08
C SER A 72 10.22 7.89 -0.79
N LEU A 73 10.94 9.00 -0.64
CA LEU A 73 10.76 10.25 -1.37
C LEU A 73 11.82 10.49 -2.47
N THR A 74 12.75 9.56 -2.65
CA THR A 74 13.73 9.65 -3.72
C THR A 74 13.05 9.43 -5.06
N GLU A 75 13.23 10.37 -5.98
CA GLU A 75 12.68 10.26 -7.33
C GLU A 75 13.50 9.28 -8.18
N PHE A 76 12.79 8.51 -8.99
CA PHE A 76 13.32 7.60 -10.00
C PHE A 76 12.33 7.49 -11.15
N THR A 77 12.77 7.04 -12.32
CA THR A 77 11.89 6.92 -13.47
C THR A 77 10.96 5.71 -13.35
N ILE A 78 9.68 5.93 -13.63
CA ILE A 78 8.59 4.95 -13.46
C ILE A 78 8.77 3.70 -14.32
N GLN A 79 9.39 3.87 -15.48
CA GLN A 79 9.67 2.79 -16.43
C GLN A 79 8.41 1.95 -16.74
N SER A 80 8.54 0.63 -16.74
CA SER A 80 7.46 -0.29 -17.07
C SER A 80 6.28 -0.28 -16.09
N ILE A 81 6.37 0.38 -14.94
CA ILE A 81 5.21 0.53 -14.04
C ILE A 81 4.14 1.40 -14.71
N SER A 82 4.53 2.38 -15.55
CA SER A 82 3.62 3.23 -16.32
C SER A 82 2.60 2.45 -17.15
N LYS A 83 2.96 1.24 -17.61
CA LYS A 83 2.13 0.40 -18.49
C LYS A 83 0.76 0.09 -17.89
N ALA A 84 0.69 -0.21 -16.58
CA ALA A 84 -0.55 -0.51 -15.90
C ALA A 84 -1.51 0.70 -15.90
N PHE A 85 -0.97 1.88 -15.68
CA PHE A 85 -1.74 3.12 -15.61
C PHE A 85 -2.14 3.65 -16.98
N VAL A 86 -1.26 3.54 -18.00
CA VAL A 86 -1.61 3.90 -19.38
C VAL A 86 -2.65 2.93 -19.96
N TYR A 87 -2.60 1.66 -19.58
CA TYR A 87 -3.68 0.71 -19.87
C TYR A 87 -5.01 1.13 -19.22
N SER A 88 -4.97 1.57 -17.95
CA SER A 88 -6.14 2.14 -17.29
C SER A 88 -6.69 3.34 -18.05
N LEU A 89 -5.83 4.25 -18.55
CA LEU A 89 -6.23 5.39 -19.36
C LEU A 89 -6.92 4.94 -20.65
N ALA A 90 -6.34 3.97 -21.35
CA ALA A 90 -6.93 3.45 -22.59
C ALA A 90 -8.32 2.84 -22.33
N LEU A 91 -8.49 2.05 -21.27
CA LEU A 91 -9.78 1.48 -20.89
C LEU A 91 -10.81 2.56 -20.53
N GLU A 92 -10.42 3.56 -19.73
CA GLU A 92 -11.32 4.63 -19.28
C GLU A 92 -11.76 5.53 -20.46
N SER A 93 -10.81 5.88 -21.35
CA SER A 93 -11.07 6.81 -22.44
C SER A 93 -11.78 6.19 -23.64
N LEU A 94 -11.50 4.91 -23.92
CA LEU A 94 -11.94 4.27 -25.19
C LEU A 94 -12.93 3.11 -24.96
N GLY A 95 -13.06 2.65 -23.73
CA GLY A 95 -13.88 1.50 -23.36
C GLY A 95 -13.20 0.15 -23.62
N THR A 96 -13.59 -0.84 -22.84
CA THR A 96 -13.00 -2.19 -22.83
C THR A 96 -13.03 -2.86 -24.19
N GLU A 97 -14.15 -2.82 -24.90
CA GLU A 97 -14.30 -3.51 -26.20
C GLU A 97 -13.32 -3.01 -27.25
N LYS A 98 -13.11 -1.68 -27.33
CA LYS A 98 -12.18 -1.09 -28.31
C LYS A 98 -10.73 -1.46 -27.98
N VAL A 99 -10.36 -1.41 -26.69
CA VAL A 99 -9.00 -1.78 -26.26
C VAL A 99 -8.74 -3.26 -26.51
N LEU A 100 -9.67 -4.16 -26.19
CA LEU A 100 -9.51 -5.60 -26.38
C LEU A 100 -9.49 -6.03 -27.85
N LYS A 101 -10.01 -5.23 -28.79
CA LYS A 101 -9.83 -5.47 -30.23
C LYS A 101 -8.38 -5.28 -30.67
N THR A 102 -7.62 -4.45 -29.97
CA THR A 102 -6.22 -4.11 -30.32
C THR A 102 -5.21 -4.89 -29.47
N ILE A 103 -5.52 -5.18 -28.20
CA ILE A 103 -4.56 -5.75 -27.25
C ILE A 103 -5.24 -6.91 -26.51
N GLY A 104 -4.53 -8.04 -26.38
CA GLY A 104 -4.97 -9.18 -25.56
C GLY A 104 -4.78 -8.91 -24.06
N ILE A 105 -5.13 -9.90 -23.25
CA ILE A 105 -4.99 -9.88 -21.76
C ILE A 105 -4.32 -11.13 -21.22
N GLU A 106 -3.83 -12.02 -22.12
CA GLU A 106 -3.26 -13.31 -21.74
C GLU A 106 -1.78 -13.20 -21.38
N PRO A 107 -1.27 -13.98 -20.43
CA PRO A 107 0.16 -14.10 -20.18
C PRO A 107 0.91 -14.53 -21.46
N SER A 108 2.06 -13.96 -21.71
CA SER A 108 2.84 -14.29 -22.90
C SER A 108 3.67 -15.56 -22.75
N GLY A 109 4.12 -15.89 -21.54
CA GLY A 109 5.14 -16.93 -21.31
C GLY A 109 6.50 -16.62 -21.93
N GLU A 110 6.74 -15.37 -22.33
CA GLU A 110 7.95 -14.89 -23.01
C GLU A 110 8.46 -13.61 -22.34
N ALA A 111 9.74 -13.28 -22.60
CA ALA A 111 10.34 -12.05 -22.10
C ALA A 111 9.50 -10.80 -22.47
N PHE A 112 9.44 -9.84 -21.55
CA PHE A 112 8.62 -8.62 -21.67
C PHE A 112 8.91 -7.78 -22.93
N ASN A 113 10.07 -7.96 -23.52
CA ASN A 113 10.52 -7.26 -24.72
C ASN A 113 10.53 -8.20 -25.96
N SER A 114 9.82 -9.32 -25.90
CA SER A 114 9.58 -10.19 -27.05
C SER A 114 8.84 -9.43 -28.16
N ILE A 115 9.23 -9.71 -29.40
CA ILE A 115 8.61 -9.12 -30.60
C ILE A 115 7.46 -9.99 -31.16
N ARG A 116 7.17 -11.12 -30.50
CA ARG A 116 6.08 -12.01 -30.90
C ARG A 116 4.73 -11.41 -30.62
N LEU A 117 3.79 -11.56 -31.57
CA LEU A 117 2.37 -11.29 -31.44
C LEU A 117 1.58 -12.60 -31.38
N LYS A 118 0.31 -12.52 -31.00
CA LYS A 118 -0.64 -13.62 -31.06
C LYS A 118 -0.96 -13.98 -32.54
N ASP A 119 -1.57 -15.10 -32.77
CA ASP A 119 -1.94 -15.56 -34.14
C ASP A 119 -2.93 -14.61 -34.83
N ASP A 120 -3.65 -13.81 -34.05
CA ASP A 120 -4.55 -12.75 -34.54
C ASP A 120 -3.85 -11.38 -34.67
N ASN A 121 -2.53 -11.35 -34.68
CA ASN A 121 -1.67 -10.18 -34.77
C ASN A 121 -1.78 -9.16 -33.61
N ARG A 122 -2.48 -9.48 -32.51
CA ARG A 122 -2.55 -8.61 -31.34
C ARG A 122 -1.37 -8.88 -30.38
N PRO A 123 -0.90 -7.88 -29.63
CA PRO A 123 -0.05 -8.09 -28.46
C PRO A 123 -0.73 -9.00 -27.42
N PHE A 124 0.06 -9.80 -26.68
CA PHE A 124 -0.46 -10.71 -25.66
C PHE A 124 -1.23 -10.00 -24.54
N ASN A 125 -0.63 -8.94 -23.98
CA ASN A 125 -1.23 -8.15 -22.91
C ASN A 125 -0.57 -6.76 -22.83
N PRO A 126 -1.13 -5.79 -22.09
CA PRO A 126 -0.60 -4.44 -21.99
C PRO A 126 0.68 -4.32 -21.14
N MET A 127 1.11 -5.38 -20.44
CA MET A 127 2.28 -5.34 -19.55
C MET A 127 3.60 -5.70 -20.26
N VAL A 128 3.53 -6.26 -21.48
CA VAL A 128 4.68 -6.43 -22.39
C VAL A 128 4.87 -5.20 -23.26
N ASN A 129 6.07 -4.99 -23.83
CA ASN A 129 6.37 -3.79 -24.61
C ASN A 129 5.45 -3.60 -25.81
N SER A 130 5.15 -4.67 -26.55
CA SER A 130 4.25 -4.59 -27.70
C SER A 130 2.84 -4.10 -27.32
N GLY A 131 2.30 -4.61 -26.21
CA GLY A 131 0.98 -4.17 -25.73
C GLY A 131 1.00 -2.75 -25.15
N ALA A 132 2.08 -2.36 -24.47
CA ALA A 132 2.22 -1.01 -23.93
C ALA A 132 2.33 0.04 -25.06
N ILE A 133 3.13 -0.24 -26.10
CA ILE A 133 3.24 0.61 -27.29
C ILE A 133 1.88 0.71 -28.01
N ALA A 134 1.15 -0.40 -28.10
CA ALA A 134 -0.21 -0.39 -28.68
C ALA A 134 -1.19 0.44 -27.83
N CYS A 135 -1.11 0.38 -26.46
CA CYS A 135 -1.89 1.27 -25.59
C CYS A 135 -1.56 2.74 -25.83
N THR A 136 -0.27 3.07 -25.90
CA THR A 136 0.19 4.44 -26.19
C THR A 136 -0.32 4.89 -27.56
N ALA A 137 -0.25 4.03 -28.59
CA ALA A 137 -0.78 4.33 -29.92
C ALA A 137 -2.28 4.62 -29.91
N LEU A 138 -3.06 3.86 -29.13
CA LEU A 138 -4.51 4.14 -28.96
C LEU A 138 -4.76 5.52 -28.37
N ILE A 139 -3.94 5.96 -27.41
CA ILE A 139 -4.04 7.30 -26.83
C ILE A 139 -3.60 8.36 -27.86
N CYS A 140 -2.51 8.12 -28.61
CA CYS A 140 -2.10 9.01 -29.70
C CYS A 140 -3.18 9.18 -30.78
N GLN A 141 -3.82 8.11 -31.18
CA GLN A 141 -4.94 8.15 -32.14
C GLN A 141 -6.15 8.95 -31.62
N ASN A 142 -6.39 8.91 -30.30
CA ASN A 142 -7.53 9.61 -29.71
C ASN A 142 -7.24 11.08 -29.39
N ASN A 143 -6.02 11.41 -28.96
CA ASN A 143 -5.65 12.70 -28.40
C ASN A 143 -4.68 13.49 -29.29
N GLY A 144 -4.11 12.90 -30.34
CA GLY A 144 -3.15 13.56 -31.22
C GLY A 144 -1.94 14.10 -30.45
N LYS A 145 -1.61 15.37 -30.66
CA LYS A 145 -0.46 16.03 -30.03
C LYS A 145 -0.57 16.18 -28.51
N GLU A 146 -1.76 16.05 -27.93
CA GLU A 146 -2.00 16.12 -26.49
C GLU A 146 -1.86 14.76 -25.79
N ALA A 147 -1.48 13.70 -26.52
CA ALA A 147 -1.41 12.35 -26.00
C ALA A 147 -0.49 12.23 -24.76
N PHE A 148 0.72 12.81 -24.83
CA PHE A 148 1.66 12.77 -23.71
C PHE A 148 1.13 13.54 -22.50
N GLU A 149 0.61 14.75 -22.69
CA GLU A 149 0.03 15.55 -21.61
C GLU A 149 -1.17 14.84 -20.97
N THR A 150 -1.98 14.14 -21.74
CA THR A 150 -3.09 13.32 -21.23
C THR A 150 -2.57 12.20 -20.32
N ILE A 151 -1.50 11.51 -20.75
CA ILE A 151 -0.84 10.46 -19.94
C ILE A 151 -0.26 11.06 -18.66
N LEU A 152 0.52 12.13 -18.76
CA LEU A 152 1.19 12.78 -17.63
C LEU A 152 0.18 13.30 -16.59
N ASN A 153 -0.89 13.92 -17.05
CA ASN A 153 -1.97 14.42 -16.21
C ASN A 153 -2.65 13.28 -15.44
N MET A 154 -2.98 12.18 -16.11
CA MET A 154 -3.62 11.06 -15.45
C MET A 154 -2.68 10.35 -14.45
N LEU A 155 -1.40 10.16 -14.78
CA LEU A 155 -0.43 9.62 -13.82
C LEU A 155 -0.27 10.55 -12.62
N SER A 156 -0.28 11.88 -12.84
CA SER A 156 -0.25 12.89 -11.78
C SER A 156 -1.49 12.80 -10.87
N GLU A 157 -2.67 12.56 -11.43
CA GLU A 157 -3.89 12.32 -10.67
C GLU A 157 -3.83 11.03 -9.85
N PHE A 158 -3.25 9.96 -10.40
CA PHE A 158 -3.01 8.72 -9.66
C PHE A 158 -2.05 8.94 -8.49
N ALA A 159 -0.96 9.68 -8.68
CA ALA A 159 0.04 10.00 -7.66
C ALA A 159 -0.46 11.05 -6.64
N GLY A 160 -1.49 11.84 -7.00
CA GLY A 160 -2.00 12.94 -6.17
C GLY A 160 -1.10 14.17 -6.14
N ARG A 161 -0.12 14.28 -7.04
CA ARG A 161 0.76 15.43 -7.26
C ARG A 161 1.13 15.58 -8.73
N ILE A 162 1.63 16.74 -9.12
CA ILE A 162 2.19 16.97 -10.45
C ILE A 162 3.50 16.15 -10.56
N LEU A 163 3.58 15.35 -11.61
CA LEU A 163 4.77 14.58 -11.98
C LEU A 163 5.54 15.29 -13.09
N ASN A 164 6.84 15.03 -13.15
CA ASN A 164 7.75 15.60 -14.16
C ASN A 164 8.44 14.47 -14.95
N VAL A 165 9.08 14.82 -16.04
CA VAL A 165 9.87 13.92 -16.89
C VAL A 165 11.36 14.13 -16.61
N ASP A 166 12.13 13.05 -16.61
CA ASP A 166 13.60 13.11 -16.71
C ASP A 166 14.02 13.18 -18.17
N ASP A 167 14.37 14.36 -18.66
CA ASP A 167 14.75 14.59 -20.05
C ASP A 167 16.03 13.85 -20.45
N LYS A 168 16.93 13.54 -19.51
CA LYS A 168 18.15 12.77 -19.79
C LYS A 168 17.82 11.31 -20.04
N VAL A 169 16.99 10.71 -19.15
CA VAL A 169 16.51 9.34 -19.33
C VAL A 169 15.70 9.24 -20.62
N PHE A 170 14.79 10.18 -20.90
CA PHE A 170 14.05 10.23 -22.15
C PHE A 170 14.98 10.26 -23.39
N SER A 171 16.01 11.10 -23.37
CA SER A 171 16.95 11.20 -24.50
C SER A 171 17.72 9.90 -24.71
N SER A 172 18.15 9.24 -23.63
CA SER A 172 18.86 7.95 -23.71
C SER A 172 17.93 6.81 -24.15
N GLU A 173 16.72 6.71 -23.63
CA GLU A 173 15.69 5.75 -24.07
C GLU A 173 15.37 5.91 -25.56
N SER A 174 15.24 7.15 -26.02
CA SER A 174 14.99 7.45 -27.43
C SER A 174 16.18 7.07 -28.30
N ALA A 175 17.43 7.34 -27.87
CA ALA A 175 18.62 7.04 -28.63
C ALA A 175 18.91 5.52 -28.75
N THR A 176 18.54 4.71 -27.73
CA THR A 176 18.83 3.28 -27.65
C THR A 176 17.62 2.38 -27.91
N GLY A 177 16.49 2.97 -28.29
CA GLY A 177 15.18 2.32 -28.37
C GLY A 177 14.94 1.44 -29.62
N ASP A 178 15.98 0.92 -30.30
CA ASP A 178 15.85 0.19 -31.57
C ASP A 178 14.93 -1.02 -31.47
N ARG A 179 14.96 -1.76 -30.36
CA ARG A 179 14.06 -2.89 -30.15
C ARG A 179 12.59 -2.45 -30.08
N ASN A 180 12.31 -1.34 -29.39
CA ASN A 180 10.95 -0.78 -29.33
C ASN A 180 10.52 -0.21 -30.69
N ARG A 181 11.45 0.32 -31.51
CA ARG A 181 11.19 0.70 -32.89
C ARG A 181 10.80 -0.50 -33.73
N ALA A 182 11.55 -1.60 -33.63
CA ALA A 182 11.20 -2.85 -34.34
C ALA A 182 9.80 -3.34 -33.95
N ILE A 183 9.43 -3.29 -32.67
CA ILE A 183 8.10 -3.63 -32.17
C ILE A 183 7.05 -2.66 -32.74
N GLY A 184 7.31 -1.35 -32.72
CA GLY A 184 6.42 -0.33 -33.27
C GLY A 184 6.12 -0.55 -34.76
N TRP A 185 7.15 -0.81 -35.55
CA TRP A 185 6.98 -1.11 -36.99
C TRP A 185 6.26 -2.43 -37.23
N LEU A 186 6.49 -3.46 -36.42
CA LEU A 186 5.74 -4.71 -36.48
C LEU A 186 4.25 -4.50 -36.20
N LEU A 187 3.92 -3.77 -35.16
CA LEU A 187 2.53 -3.42 -34.82
C LEU A 187 1.87 -2.61 -35.92
N ARG A 188 2.58 -1.66 -36.51
CA ARG A 188 2.09 -0.86 -37.63
C ARG A 188 1.82 -1.73 -38.87
N ASN A 189 2.74 -2.65 -39.19
CA ASN A 189 2.58 -3.61 -40.31
C ASN A 189 1.41 -4.58 -40.08
N SER A 190 1.06 -4.84 -38.82
CA SER A 190 -0.04 -5.74 -38.42
C SER A 190 -1.36 -4.99 -38.19
N ASP A 191 -1.49 -3.77 -38.69
CA ASP A 191 -2.68 -2.91 -38.60
C ASP A 191 -3.20 -2.64 -37.17
N ASN A 192 -2.32 -2.75 -36.14
CA ASN A 192 -2.70 -2.47 -34.76
C ASN A 192 -2.99 -0.98 -34.53
N PHE A 193 -2.33 -0.08 -35.28
CA PHE A 193 -2.57 1.36 -35.23
C PHE A 193 -2.16 2.03 -36.56
N SER A 194 -2.66 3.28 -36.79
CA SER A 194 -2.47 4.02 -38.05
C SER A 194 -1.58 5.26 -37.94
N CYS A 195 -1.27 5.74 -36.70
CA CYS A 195 -0.43 6.91 -36.48
C CYS A 195 1.06 6.63 -36.80
N ASP A 196 1.86 7.70 -36.84
CA ASP A 196 3.30 7.59 -37.07
C ASP A 196 3.98 6.83 -35.94
N VAL A 197 4.89 5.92 -36.29
CA VAL A 197 5.56 5.04 -35.33
C VAL A 197 6.50 5.82 -34.41
N GLU A 198 7.25 6.80 -34.96
CA GLU A 198 8.19 7.59 -34.15
C GLU A 198 7.44 8.54 -33.19
N GLU A 199 6.30 9.11 -33.61
CA GLU A 199 5.45 9.90 -32.70
C GLU A 199 4.92 9.07 -31.54
N VAL A 200 4.46 7.83 -31.81
CA VAL A 200 4.00 6.91 -30.74
C VAL A 200 5.15 6.54 -29.81
N LEU A 201 6.33 6.25 -30.35
CA LEU A 201 7.50 5.88 -29.54
C LEU A 201 8.05 7.04 -28.74
N GLU A 202 8.00 8.28 -29.25
CA GLU A 202 8.34 9.46 -28.46
C GLU A 202 7.48 9.56 -27.22
N VAL A 203 6.15 9.43 -27.37
CA VAL A 203 5.21 9.44 -26.23
C VAL A 203 5.49 8.27 -25.29
N TYR A 204 5.77 7.08 -25.82
CA TYR A 204 6.09 5.89 -25.02
C TYR A 204 7.38 6.05 -24.22
N PHE A 205 8.45 6.59 -24.81
CA PHE A 205 9.73 6.84 -24.09
C PHE A 205 9.57 7.93 -23.04
N ARG A 206 8.82 9.00 -23.32
CA ARG A 206 8.50 10.04 -22.35
C ARG A 206 7.72 9.50 -21.15
N GLN A 207 6.70 8.65 -21.38
CA GLN A 207 5.95 8.04 -20.28
C GLN A 207 6.82 7.14 -19.40
N CYS A 208 7.78 6.41 -19.96
CA CYS A 208 8.73 5.60 -19.20
C CYS A 208 9.68 6.46 -18.34
N SER A 209 9.95 7.68 -18.77
CA SER A 209 10.87 8.63 -18.13
C SER A 209 10.21 9.56 -17.11
N ILE A 210 8.92 9.37 -16.79
CA ILE A 210 8.24 10.13 -15.74
C ILE A 210 8.84 9.78 -14.37
N LEU A 211 9.12 10.83 -13.57
CA LEU A 211 9.69 10.71 -12.23
C LEU A 211 8.61 10.43 -11.19
N VAL A 212 8.83 9.38 -10.41
CA VAL A 212 7.98 8.98 -9.29
C VAL A 212 8.82 8.61 -8.08
N THR A 213 8.19 8.50 -6.92
CA THR A 213 8.77 8.04 -5.67
C THR A 213 8.09 6.74 -5.20
N ALA A 214 8.64 6.05 -4.21
CA ALA A 214 7.94 4.90 -3.61
C ALA A 214 6.61 5.33 -2.98
N ARG A 215 6.54 6.55 -2.40
CA ARG A 215 5.29 7.14 -1.91
C ARG A 215 4.28 7.31 -3.03
N ASP A 216 4.66 7.87 -4.17
CA ASP A 216 3.76 8.01 -5.32
C ASP A 216 3.22 6.66 -5.78
N LEU A 217 4.09 5.66 -5.92
CA LEU A 217 3.67 4.30 -6.29
C LEU A 217 2.68 3.70 -5.31
N SER A 218 2.84 3.98 -4.00
CA SER A 218 1.89 3.51 -2.99
C SER A 218 0.52 4.19 -3.12
N ILE A 219 0.48 5.49 -3.40
CA ILE A 219 -0.76 6.25 -3.63
C ILE A 219 -1.43 5.80 -4.94
N MET A 220 -0.65 5.60 -6.01
CA MET A 220 -1.14 5.09 -7.30
C MET A 220 -1.76 3.69 -7.14
N GLY A 221 -1.09 2.79 -6.41
CA GLY A 221 -1.63 1.48 -6.04
C GLY A 221 -2.88 1.59 -5.17
N ALA A 222 -2.89 2.48 -4.19
CA ALA A 222 -4.05 2.73 -3.33
C ALA A 222 -5.24 3.30 -4.10
N THR A 223 -5.01 4.08 -5.17
CA THR A 223 -6.05 4.57 -6.07
C THR A 223 -6.75 3.40 -6.78
N LEU A 224 -5.99 2.43 -7.29
CA LEU A 224 -6.56 1.19 -7.85
C LEU A 224 -7.30 0.39 -6.79
N SER A 225 -6.70 0.22 -5.61
CA SER A 225 -7.30 -0.47 -4.45
C SER A 225 -8.64 0.14 -4.04
N ASN A 226 -8.74 1.47 -4.06
CA ASN A 226 -9.93 2.23 -3.69
C ASN A 226 -10.88 2.46 -4.87
N ASN A 227 -11.07 1.44 -5.72
CA ASN A 227 -11.99 1.46 -6.85
C ASN A 227 -11.77 2.64 -7.82
N GLY A 228 -10.52 3.06 -8.02
CA GLY A 228 -10.14 4.13 -8.93
C GLY A 228 -10.29 5.56 -8.37
N THR A 229 -10.53 5.71 -7.06
CA THR A 229 -10.57 7.00 -6.37
C THR A 229 -9.29 7.20 -5.57
N ASN A 230 -8.53 8.25 -5.85
CA ASN A 230 -7.32 8.57 -5.12
C ASN A 230 -7.68 8.84 -3.64
N PRO A 231 -7.12 8.07 -2.68
CA PRO A 231 -7.52 8.18 -1.28
C PRO A 231 -6.99 9.45 -0.60
N VAL A 232 -5.97 10.10 -1.16
CA VAL A 232 -5.39 11.35 -0.63
C VAL A 232 -6.17 12.55 -1.14
N THR A 233 -6.33 12.69 -2.47
CA THR A 233 -7.00 13.85 -3.09
C THR A 233 -8.52 13.71 -3.15
N LYS A 234 -9.05 12.51 -2.89
CA LYS A 234 -10.47 12.15 -3.02
C LYS A 234 -11.03 12.25 -4.44
N LYS A 235 -10.17 12.52 -5.43
CA LYS A 235 -10.55 12.59 -6.83
C LYS A 235 -10.74 11.19 -7.42
N ARG A 236 -11.84 10.97 -8.15
CA ARG A 236 -11.98 9.77 -8.97
C ARG A 236 -11.13 9.92 -10.23
N VAL A 237 -10.17 9.04 -10.40
CA VAL A 237 -9.23 9.03 -11.54
C VAL A 237 -9.74 8.11 -12.65
N VAL A 238 -10.20 6.92 -12.26
CA VAL A 238 -10.80 5.94 -13.19
C VAL A 238 -12.04 5.29 -12.56
N SER A 239 -12.84 4.62 -13.36
CA SER A 239 -13.99 3.86 -12.88
C SER A 239 -13.56 2.61 -12.09
N LYS A 240 -14.47 2.10 -11.25
CA LYS A 240 -14.27 0.82 -10.54
C LYS A 240 -13.97 -0.32 -11.52
N THR A 241 -14.69 -0.37 -12.65
CA THR A 241 -14.50 -1.41 -13.66
C THR A 241 -13.10 -1.37 -14.24
N THR A 242 -12.61 -0.19 -14.61
CA THR A 242 -11.25 0.01 -15.11
C THR A 242 -10.20 -0.41 -14.07
N ALA A 243 -10.36 -0.02 -12.80
CA ALA A 243 -9.44 -0.41 -11.74
C ALA A 243 -9.36 -1.94 -11.57
N VAL A 244 -10.52 -2.63 -11.56
CA VAL A 244 -10.59 -4.09 -11.45
C VAL A 244 -9.93 -4.76 -12.66
N GLN A 245 -10.23 -4.30 -13.89
CA GLN A 245 -9.63 -4.85 -15.10
C GLN A 245 -8.11 -4.67 -15.14
N THR A 246 -7.62 -3.51 -14.71
CA THR A 246 -6.18 -3.25 -14.60
C THR A 246 -5.50 -4.19 -13.61
N MET A 247 -6.05 -4.30 -12.40
CA MET A 247 -5.51 -5.22 -11.38
C MET A 247 -5.55 -6.68 -11.85
N SER A 248 -6.58 -7.10 -12.58
CA SER A 248 -6.67 -8.46 -13.12
C SER A 248 -5.51 -8.80 -14.06
N VAL A 249 -5.13 -7.87 -14.94
CA VAL A 249 -3.97 -8.07 -15.82
C VAL A 249 -2.65 -7.95 -15.06
N MET A 250 -2.58 -7.11 -14.00
CA MET A 250 -1.40 -7.04 -13.14
C MET A 250 -1.14 -8.38 -12.41
N VAL A 251 -2.17 -9.11 -11.99
CA VAL A 251 -2.02 -10.45 -11.38
C VAL A 251 -1.30 -11.41 -12.32
N SER A 252 -1.76 -11.48 -13.57
CA SER A 252 -1.28 -12.49 -14.52
C SER A 252 0.03 -12.14 -15.23
N SER A 253 0.36 -10.85 -15.35
CA SER A 253 1.41 -10.38 -16.27
C SER A 253 2.25 -9.21 -15.75
N GLY A 254 2.02 -8.73 -14.52
CA GLY A 254 2.65 -7.50 -14.04
C GLY A 254 4.12 -7.62 -13.64
N MET A 255 4.58 -8.83 -13.31
CA MET A 255 5.93 -9.10 -12.79
C MET A 255 6.84 -9.80 -13.82
N TYR A 256 6.63 -9.52 -15.12
CA TYR A 256 7.37 -10.15 -16.21
C TYR A 256 7.27 -11.69 -16.15
N ASP A 257 8.35 -12.40 -16.42
CA ASP A 257 8.39 -13.87 -16.37
C ASP A 257 8.29 -14.44 -14.95
N TYR A 258 8.31 -13.55 -13.95
CA TYR A 258 8.13 -13.89 -12.52
C TYR A 258 6.65 -13.87 -12.09
N SER A 259 5.71 -13.51 -12.95
CA SER A 259 4.29 -13.30 -12.55
C SER A 259 3.65 -14.54 -11.93
N GLY A 260 3.95 -15.74 -12.42
CA GLY A 260 3.43 -16.99 -11.85
C GLY A 260 3.95 -17.26 -10.45
N GLU A 261 5.28 -17.16 -10.25
CA GLU A 261 5.90 -17.33 -8.93
C GLU A 261 5.50 -16.21 -7.97
N TRP A 262 5.37 -14.98 -8.47
CA TRP A 262 4.84 -13.86 -7.70
C TRP A 262 3.43 -14.13 -7.18
N THR A 263 2.53 -14.59 -8.05
CA THR A 263 1.15 -14.94 -7.63
C THR A 263 1.16 -16.04 -6.59
N TYR A 264 2.04 -17.05 -6.74
CA TYR A 264 2.14 -18.15 -5.77
C TYR A 264 2.69 -17.71 -4.41
N ARG A 265 3.71 -16.83 -4.37
CA ARG A 265 4.40 -16.44 -3.13
C ARG A 265 3.82 -15.18 -2.47
N VAL A 266 3.40 -14.20 -3.26
CA VAL A 266 2.94 -12.89 -2.78
C VAL A 266 1.44 -12.72 -2.92
N GLY A 267 0.88 -13.12 -4.07
CA GLY A 267 -0.55 -13.12 -4.33
C GLY A 267 -1.22 -11.76 -4.43
N LEU A 268 -0.47 -10.68 -4.63
CA LEU A 268 -0.99 -9.32 -4.82
C LEU A 268 -0.90 -8.90 -6.29
N PRO A 269 -1.91 -8.25 -6.89
CA PRO A 269 -1.73 -7.54 -8.15
C PRO A 269 -0.53 -6.59 -8.06
N ALA A 270 0.42 -6.68 -8.98
CA ALA A 270 1.62 -5.85 -8.93
C ALA A 270 2.14 -5.48 -10.31
N LYS A 271 2.95 -4.41 -10.37
CA LYS A 271 3.72 -4.05 -11.56
C LYS A 271 5.13 -3.62 -11.18
N SER A 272 6.11 -4.22 -11.85
CA SER A 272 7.53 -3.96 -11.70
C SER A 272 8.07 -3.06 -12.82
N GLY A 273 9.14 -2.33 -12.53
CA GLY A 273 9.87 -1.50 -13.48
C GLY A 273 11.37 -1.59 -13.28
N VAL A 274 12.12 -1.57 -14.39
CA VAL A 274 13.59 -1.69 -14.38
C VAL A 274 14.32 -0.50 -13.74
N GLY A 275 13.59 0.56 -13.37
CA GLY A 275 14.09 1.63 -12.50
C GLY A 275 14.25 1.20 -11.03
N GLY A 276 13.88 -0.04 -10.68
CA GLY A 276 13.94 -0.55 -9.31
C GLY A 276 12.65 -0.39 -8.51
N GLY A 277 11.58 0.06 -9.15
CA GLY A 277 10.26 0.24 -8.53
C GLY A 277 9.38 -1.00 -8.62
N ILE A 278 8.55 -1.23 -7.59
CA ILE A 278 7.40 -2.14 -7.60
C ILE A 278 6.21 -1.41 -7.00
N THR A 279 5.06 -1.43 -7.67
CA THR A 279 3.78 -1.12 -7.05
C THR A 279 2.98 -2.41 -6.88
N ALA A 280 2.44 -2.64 -5.70
CA ALA A 280 1.54 -3.77 -5.43
C ALA A 280 0.25 -3.27 -4.77
N VAL A 281 -0.83 -4.03 -4.92
CA VAL A 281 -2.17 -3.59 -4.52
C VAL A 281 -2.85 -4.68 -3.71
N LEU A 282 -3.31 -4.37 -2.51
CA LEU A 282 -4.30 -5.19 -1.83
C LEU A 282 -5.69 -4.55 -2.07
N PRO A 283 -6.57 -5.20 -2.86
CA PRO A 283 -7.87 -4.64 -3.21
C PRO A 283 -8.67 -4.22 -1.98
N SER A 284 -9.30 -3.05 -2.04
CA SER A 284 -10.10 -2.44 -0.97
C SER A 284 -9.33 -2.04 0.29
N GLN A 285 -8.01 -2.24 0.36
CA GLN A 285 -7.26 -1.99 1.58
C GLN A 285 -6.10 -0.99 1.40
N PHE A 286 -5.12 -1.28 0.56
CA PHE A 286 -3.96 -0.39 0.39
C PHE A 286 -3.24 -0.55 -0.95
N GLY A 287 -2.37 0.42 -1.25
CA GLY A 287 -1.30 0.32 -2.23
C GLY A 287 0.06 0.30 -1.55
N LEU A 288 0.97 -0.51 -2.06
CA LEU A 288 2.36 -0.61 -1.65
C LEU A 288 3.26 -0.08 -2.77
N GLY A 289 4.21 0.77 -2.44
CA GLY A 289 5.29 1.23 -3.31
C GLY A 289 6.64 0.87 -2.72
N VAL A 290 7.50 0.25 -3.50
CA VAL A 290 8.90 -0.03 -3.11
C VAL A 290 9.82 0.53 -4.18
N PHE A 291 10.92 1.12 -3.75
CA PHE A 291 12.03 1.55 -4.61
C PHE A 291 13.34 0.96 -4.12
N SER A 292 14.04 0.22 -4.96
CA SER A 292 15.37 -0.31 -4.71
C SER A 292 16.02 -0.71 -6.05
N PRO A 293 17.07 -0.01 -6.52
CA PRO A 293 17.64 -0.15 -7.86
C PRO A 293 18.18 -1.55 -8.21
N PRO A 294 18.81 -2.34 -7.29
CA PRO A 294 19.32 -3.67 -7.66
C PRO A 294 18.20 -4.60 -8.13
N LEU A 295 18.36 -5.11 -9.35
CA LEU A 295 17.43 -6.03 -10.02
C LEU A 295 17.97 -7.45 -10.03
N ASP A 296 17.06 -8.42 -10.03
CA ASP A 296 17.33 -9.82 -10.32
C ASP A 296 17.52 -10.06 -11.84
N LYS A 297 17.74 -11.30 -12.22
CA LYS A 297 17.92 -11.70 -13.63
C LYS A 297 16.66 -11.52 -14.48
N LEU A 298 15.49 -11.40 -13.86
CA LEU A 298 14.19 -11.20 -14.51
C LEU A 298 13.79 -9.73 -14.59
N GLY A 299 14.61 -8.80 -14.05
CA GLY A 299 14.41 -7.37 -14.11
C GLY A 299 13.54 -6.81 -12.96
N ASN A 300 13.36 -7.55 -11.89
CA ASN A 300 12.59 -7.12 -10.72
C ASN A 300 13.51 -6.70 -9.58
N SER A 301 13.10 -5.69 -8.80
CA SER A 301 13.82 -5.25 -7.61
C SER A 301 13.96 -6.39 -6.59
N VAL A 302 15.19 -6.78 -6.27
CA VAL A 302 15.49 -7.88 -5.34
C VAL A 302 14.93 -7.59 -3.95
N ARG A 303 15.27 -6.42 -3.38
CA ARG A 303 14.76 -6.00 -2.07
C ARG A 303 13.25 -5.76 -2.11
N GLY A 304 12.73 -5.24 -3.24
CA GLY A 304 11.30 -5.03 -3.44
C GLY A 304 10.49 -6.32 -3.39
N ILE A 305 10.92 -7.39 -4.05
CA ILE A 305 10.30 -8.73 -3.96
C ILE A 305 10.27 -9.21 -2.51
N LYS A 306 11.39 -9.13 -1.79
CA LYS A 306 11.48 -9.58 -0.38
C LYS A 306 10.56 -8.82 0.55
N VAL A 307 10.43 -7.49 0.38
CA VAL A 307 9.45 -6.69 1.13
C VAL A 307 8.04 -7.18 0.90
N CYS A 308 7.65 -7.38 -0.35
CA CYS A 308 6.30 -7.82 -0.70
C CYS A 308 6.01 -9.24 -0.18
N GLN A 309 6.97 -10.15 -0.27
CA GLN A 309 6.86 -11.51 0.30
C GLN A 309 6.69 -11.44 1.82
N LEU A 310 7.57 -10.72 2.51
CA LEU A 310 7.53 -10.59 3.96
C LEU A 310 6.20 -10.00 4.45
N LEU A 311 5.68 -8.96 3.78
CA LEU A 311 4.39 -8.38 4.11
C LEU A 311 3.24 -9.36 3.86
N SER A 312 3.24 -10.04 2.69
CA SER A 312 2.19 -10.99 2.35
C SER A 312 2.15 -12.17 3.31
N GLU A 313 3.30 -12.76 3.63
CA GLU A 313 3.41 -13.88 4.56
C GLU A 313 3.02 -13.48 5.99
N HIS A 314 3.56 -12.34 6.47
CA HIS A 314 3.35 -11.93 7.87
C HIS A 314 1.89 -11.52 8.15
N PHE A 315 1.27 -10.78 7.24
CA PHE A 315 -0.10 -10.29 7.42
C PHE A 315 -1.16 -11.11 6.69
N HIS A 316 -0.81 -12.25 6.06
CA HIS A 316 -1.74 -13.10 5.31
C HIS A 316 -2.52 -12.32 4.24
N LEU A 317 -1.78 -11.57 3.37
CA LEU A 317 -2.38 -10.63 2.43
C LEU A 317 -2.63 -11.22 1.03
N HIS A 318 -2.41 -12.51 0.84
CA HIS A 318 -2.62 -13.16 -0.44
C HIS A 318 -4.10 -13.05 -0.87
N VAL A 319 -4.38 -12.51 -2.07
CA VAL A 319 -5.77 -12.26 -2.52
C VAL A 319 -6.66 -13.51 -2.60
N LEU A 320 -6.07 -14.70 -2.64
CA LEU A 320 -6.81 -15.97 -2.59
C LEU A 320 -7.06 -16.47 -1.16
N GLU A 321 -6.44 -15.86 -0.15
CA GLU A 321 -6.79 -16.07 1.26
C GLU A 321 -7.98 -15.16 1.60
N THR A 322 -9.18 -15.53 1.13
CA THR A 322 -10.37 -14.72 1.38
C THR A 322 -10.87 -14.93 2.80
N GLU A 323 -10.95 -13.83 3.54
CA GLU A 323 -11.75 -13.72 4.74
C GLU A 323 -13.01 -12.91 4.42
N ASP A 324 -14.19 -13.45 4.80
CA ASP A 324 -15.49 -12.85 4.45
C ASP A 324 -15.70 -11.45 5.05
N ASP A 325 -16.43 -10.62 4.32
CA ASP A 325 -17.04 -9.31 4.67
C ASP A 325 -16.16 -8.23 5.32
N VAL A 326 -15.73 -7.30 4.47
CA VAL A 326 -15.02 -6.08 4.87
C VAL A 326 -16.03 -4.93 5.05
N THR A 327 -16.41 -4.66 6.29
CA THR A 327 -17.05 -3.38 6.64
C THR A 327 -16.02 -2.43 7.21
N GLN A 328 -16.00 -1.18 6.75
CA GLN A 328 -15.19 -0.12 7.39
C GLN A 328 -15.81 0.19 8.76
N ASN A 329 -15.10 -0.16 9.82
CA ASN A 329 -15.54 0.10 11.19
C ASN A 329 -14.86 1.35 11.70
N ILE A 330 -15.61 2.45 11.76
CA ILE A 330 -15.19 3.67 12.45
C ILE A 330 -15.51 3.45 13.93
N PRO A 331 -14.53 3.50 14.85
CA PRO A 331 -14.78 3.42 16.28
C PRO A 331 -15.70 4.57 16.73
N ILE A 332 -16.63 4.29 17.63
CA ILE A 332 -17.29 5.33 18.40
C ILE A 332 -16.33 5.73 19.51
N THR A 333 -15.92 6.99 19.52
CA THR A 333 -14.96 7.51 20.51
C THR A 333 -15.63 8.54 21.41
N TYR A 334 -15.44 8.41 22.73
CA TYR A 334 -15.93 9.34 23.75
C TYR A 334 -15.04 9.33 24.99
N ASP A 335 -15.23 10.25 25.91
CA ASP A 335 -14.53 10.31 27.20
C ASP A 335 -15.48 10.11 28.40
N LEU A 336 -14.94 10.04 29.63
CA LEU A 336 -15.75 9.81 30.83
C LEU A 336 -16.64 11.01 31.23
N ARG A 337 -16.51 12.18 30.62
CA ARG A 337 -17.41 13.28 30.78
C ARG A 337 -18.74 13.06 30.03
N GLU A 338 -18.65 12.33 28.90
CA GLU A 338 -19.80 12.00 28.04
C GLU A 338 -20.52 10.73 28.52
N ILE A 339 -19.79 9.69 28.84
CA ILE A 339 -20.34 8.39 29.28
C ILE A 339 -19.53 7.86 30.46
N ARG A 340 -20.19 7.56 31.56
CA ARG A 340 -19.63 7.02 32.82
C ARG A 340 -20.18 5.63 33.10
N SER A 341 -19.59 4.94 34.11
CA SER A 341 -20.16 3.71 34.64
C SER A 341 -21.51 3.92 35.28
N SER A 342 -22.28 2.83 35.41
CA SER A 342 -23.58 2.86 36.11
C SER A 342 -23.46 3.00 37.64
N ARG A 343 -22.22 3.02 38.19
CA ARG A 343 -21.97 3.12 39.61
C ARG A 343 -22.32 4.51 40.15
N THR A 344 -23.16 4.55 41.20
CA THR A 344 -23.44 5.80 41.90
C THR A 344 -22.23 6.27 42.70
N ARG A 345 -21.76 7.50 42.45
CA ARG A 345 -20.62 8.13 43.09
C ARG A 345 -21.04 9.27 43.99
N CYS A 346 -20.22 9.59 45.02
CA CYS A 346 -20.45 10.78 45.84
C CYS A 346 -20.16 12.06 45.06
N ARG A 347 -20.47 13.20 45.62
CA ARG A 347 -20.36 14.52 44.93
C ARG A 347 -18.90 14.85 44.61
N SER A 348 -17.96 14.61 45.54
CA SER A 348 -16.55 14.88 45.32
C SER A 348 -15.97 14.02 44.19
N ASP A 349 -16.36 12.74 44.12
CA ASP A 349 -15.91 11.83 43.08
C ASP A 349 -16.42 12.29 41.70
N ASN A 350 -17.69 12.75 41.65
CA ASN A 350 -18.26 13.26 40.42
C ASN A 350 -17.58 14.55 39.93
N GLU A 351 -17.19 15.45 40.86
CA GLU A 351 -16.41 16.65 40.53
C GLU A 351 -15.02 16.26 39.98
N THR A 352 -14.35 15.29 40.60
CA THR A 352 -13.06 14.74 40.07
C THR A 352 -13.21 14.14 38.69
N LEU A 353 -14.26 13.36 38.44
CA LEU A 353 -14.50 12.76 37.11
C LEU A 353 -14.88 13.81 36.04
N GLU A 354 -15.49 14.93 36.41
CA GLU A 354 -15.72 16.05 35.51
C GLU A 354 -14.40 16.73 35.10
N ASP A 355 -13.52 16.95 36.06
CA ASP A 355 -12.22 17.60 35.82
C ASP A 355 -11.26 16.74 35.05
N PHE A 356 -11.17 15.45 35.35
CA PHE A 356 -10.17 14.51 34.80
C PHE A 356 -10.72 13.50 33.80
N GLY A 357 -12.04 13.40 33.59
CA GLY A 357 -12.66 12.44 32.66
C GLY A 357 -12.19 12.56 31.20
N SER A 358 -11.75 13.77 30.80
CA SER A 358 -11.14 14.01 29.49
C SER A 358 -9.78 13.32 29.28
N ARG A 359 -9.17 12.83 30.38
CA ARG A 359 -7.90 12.07 30.32
C ARG A 359 -8.08 10.58 30.01
N VAL A 360 -9.33 10.16 29.78
CA VAL A 360 -9.69 8.80 29.34
C VAL A 360 -10.28 8.87 27.94
N SER A 361 -9.85 7.99 27.07
CA SER A 361 -10.47 7.78 25.76
C SER A 361 -11.08 6.39 25.70
N VAL A 362 -12.33 6.29 25.26
CA VAL A 362 -13.04 5.01 25.09
C VAL A 362 -13.35 4.84 23.61
N LEU A 363 -12.88 3.73 23.03
CA LEU A 363 -13.13 3.36 21.66
C LEU A 363 -13.99 2.11 21.62
N GLU A 364 -15.25 2.23 21.20
CA GLU A 364 -16.12 1.08 20.95
C GLU A 364 -15.99 0.62 19.49
N LEU A 365 -15.55 -0.60 19.32
CA LEU A 365 -15.30 -1.25 18.03
C LEU A 365 -16.46 -2.18 17.68
N SER A 366 -16.77 -2.33 16.38
CA SER A 366 -17.91 -3.17 15.95
C SER A 366 -17.65 -3.88 14.62
N GLY A 367 -18.36 -4.97 14.34
CA GLY A 367 -18.33 -5.72 13.08
C GLY A 367 -17.05 -6.51 12.85
N VAL A 368 -16.63 -6.67 11.59
CA VAL A 368 -15.37 -7.35 11.22
C VAL A 368 -14.25 -6.33 11.11
N ILE A 369 -13.16 -6.53 11.85
CA ILE A 369 -11.97 -5.65 11.76
C ILE A 369 -10.93 -6.32 10.88
N ASN A 370 -10.58 -5.65 9.79
CA ASN A 370 -9.53 -6.07 8.84
C ASN A 370 -8.22 -5.30 9.06
N PHE A 371 -7.24 -5.47 8.15
CA PHE A 371 -5.95 -4.80 8.19
C PHE A 371 -6.06 -3.26 8.31
N ILE A 372 -6.92 -2.63 7.49
CA ILE A 372 -7.11 -1.17 7.54
C ILE A 372 -7.74 -0.74 8.86
N GLY A 373 -8.79 -1.43 9.29
CA GLY A 373 -9.49 -1.13 10.54
C GLY A 373 -8.55 -1.20 11.74
N SER A 374 -7.74 -2.27 11.84
CA SER A 374 -6.75 -2.42 12.90
C SER A 374 -5.65 -1.36 12.84
N ASN A 375 -5.15 -1.02 11.64
CA ASN A 375 -4.18 0.06 11.48
C ASN A 375 -4.75 1.42 11.88
N PHE A 376 -6.01 1.71 11.50
CA PHE A 376 -6.70 2.95 11.91
C PHE A 376 -6.82 3.02 13.44
N ILE A 377 -7.32 1.94 14.08
CA ILE A 377 -7.50 1.88 15.54
C ILE A 377 -6.17 2.09 16.27
N THR A 378 -5.13 1.35 15.90
CA THR A 378 -3.81 1.44 16.56
C THR A 378 -3.15 2.80 16.38
N ARG A 379 -3.39 3.46 15.24
CA ARG A 379 -2.94 4.82 14.97
C ARG A 379 -3.72 5.84 15.82
N SER A 380 -5.06 5.74 15.86
CA SER A 380 -5.89 6.63 16.68
C SER A 380 -5.48 6.57 18.14
N VAL A 381 -5.21 5.36 18.67
CA VAL A 381 -4.69 5.21 20.04
C VAL A 381 -3.30 5.82 20.20
N ALA A 382 -2.43 5.70 19.20
CA ALA A 382 -1.08 6.27 19.26
C ALA A 382 -1.08 7.82 19.24
N GLU A 383 -2.11 8.44 18.67
CA GLU A 383 -2.31 9.89 18.61
C GLU A 383 -2.90 10.48 19.93
N GLU A 384 -3.41 9.62 20.83
CA GLU A 384 -4.00 9.98 22.12
C GLU A 384 -2.93 10.23 23.22
N ASP A 385 -1.85 10.96 22.90
CA ASP A 385 -0.67 11.18 23.75
C ASP A 385 -0.97 11.82 25.14
N ASN A 386 -2.13 12.48 25.30
CA ASN A 386 -2.49 13.19 26.52
C ASN A 386 -3.47 12.41 27.41
N LYS A 387 -3.75 11.14 27.09
CA LYS A 387 -4.67 10.31 27.85
C LYS A 387 -3.91 9.43 28.84
N ASP A 388 -4.44 9.33 30.05
CA ASP A 388 -3.90 8.40 31.06
C ASP A 388 -4.38 6.98 30.81
N PHE A 389 -5.62 6.85 30.31
CA PHE A 389 -6.23 5.56 29.99
C PHE A 389 -6.85 5.57 28.60
N VAL A 390 -6.71 4.45 27.90
CA VAL A 390 -7.44 4.15 26.66
C VAL A 390 -8.17 2.82 26.85
N VAL A 391 -9.49 2.85 26.70
CA VAL A 391 -10.36 1.67 26.80
C VAL A 391 -10.74 1.23 25.39
N LEU A 392 -10.31 0.03 24.99
CA LEU A 392 -10.70 -0.60 23.72
C LEU A 392 -11.79 -1.63 23.96
N SER A 393 -12.99 -1.36 23.50
CA SER A 393 -14.12 -2.27 23.63
C SER A 393 -14.36 -3.06 22.35
N PHE A 394 -14.14 -4.36 22.42
CA PHE A 394 -14.41 -5.33 21.34
C PHE A 394 -15.76 -6.01 21.50
N THR A 395 -16.63 -5.54 22.41
CA THR A 395 -17.90 -6.21 22.73
C THR A 395 -18.86 -6.34 21.55
N ARG A 396 -18.74 -5.49 20.54
CA ARG A 396 -19.55 -5.50 19.31
C ARG A 396 -18.77 -6.00 18.09
N VAL A 397 -17.52 -6.43 18.25
CA VAL A 397 -16.72 -7.01 17.20
C VAL A 397 -17.18 -8.44 16.97
N SER A 398 -17.50 -8.78 15.71
CA SER A 398 -17.94 -10.10 15.32
C SER A 398 -16.75 -11.00 14.96
N ARG A 399 -15.69 -10.43 14.38
CA ARG A 399 -14.49 -11.16 13.96
C ARG A 399 -13.30 -10.21 13.78
N LEU A 400 -12.09 -10.71 14.08
CA LEU A 400 -10.81 -10.14 13.63
C LEU A 400 -10.28 -10.99 12.47
N THR A 401 -9.79 -10.32 11.41
CA THR A 401 -9.07 -11.03 10.35
C THR A 401 -7.67 -11.43 10.84
N ARG A 402 -7.03 -12.42 10.21
CA ARG A 402 -5.65 -12.80 10.55
C ARG A 402 -4.70 -11.60 10.47
N ALA A 403 -4.82 -10.80 9.39
CA ALA A 403 -4.03 -9.58 9.23
C ALA A 403 -4.25 -8.57 10.38
N SER A 404 -5.49 -8.41 10.88
CA SER A 404 -5.77 -7.52 12.00
C SER A 404 -5.20 -8.03 13.32
N ILE A 405 -5.22 -9.34 13.55
CA ILE A 405 -4.59 -9.97 14.73
C ILE A 405 -3.09 -9.66 14.76
N GLU A 406 -2.39 -9.76 13.61
CA GLU A 406 -0.97 -9.44 13.54
C GLU A 406 -0.67 -7.95 13.77
N VAL A 407 -1.51 -7.04 13.28
CA VAL A 407 -1.39 -5.61 13.60
C VAL A 407 -1.58 -5.35 15.10
N PHE A 408 -2.58 -6.00 15.73
CA PHE A 408 -2.79 -5.88 17.18
C PHE A 408 -1.65 -6.52 17.98
N ARG A 409 -1.08 -7.66 17.53
CA ARG A 409 0.11 -8.25 18.15
C ARG A 409 1.24 -7.24 18.23
N LEU A 410 1.64 -6.64 17.10
CA LEU A 410 2.69 -5.63 17.03
C LEU A 410 2.39 -4.41 17.91
N PHE A 411 1.12 -4.04 17.99
CA PHE A 411 0.67 -2.92 18.79
C PHE A 411 0.81 -3.21 20.30
N PHE A 412 0.32 -4.36 20.78
CA PHE A 412 0.40 -4.73 22.19
C PHE A 412 1.84 -5.02 22.64
N GLU A 413 2.67 -5.65 21.80
CA GLU A 413 4.11 -5.84 22.08
C GLU A 413 4.83 -4.50 22.28
N LYS A 414 4.45 -3.47 21.52
CA LYS A 414 5.04 -2.14 21.63
C LYS A 414 4.54 -1.35 22.84
N LEU A 415 3.31 -1.56 23.29
CA LEU A 415 2.73 -0.90 24.46
C LEU A 415 3.51 -1.21 25.76
N LEU A 416 4.26 -2.32 25.81
CA LEU A 416 5.16 -2.67 26.93
C LEU A 416 6.15 -1.57 27.32
N SER A 417 6.40 -0.62 26.44
CA SER A 417 7.37 0.46 26.63
C SER A 417 6.71 1.80 27.03
N LYS A 418 5.36 1.88 27.14
CA LYS A 418 4.64 3.15 27.38
C LYS A 418 4.09 3.27 28.81
N SER A 419 4.00 4.52 29.28
CA SER A 419 3.35 4.89 30.55
C SER A 419 1.80 4.90 30.47
N GLN A 420 1.23 4.84 29.26
CA GLN A 420 -0.22 4.86 29.02
C GLN A 420 -0.85 3.51 29.39
N ARG A 421 -1.94 3.56 30.17
CA ARG A 421 -2.65 2.35 30.60
C ARG A 421 -3.76 2.00 29.62
N MET A 422 -3.61 0.87 28.94
CA MET A 422 -4.63 0.32 28.05
C MET A 422 -5.54 -0.64 28.81
N VAL A 423 -6.84 -0.53 28.57
CA VAL A 423 -7.85 -1.44 29.11
C VAL A 423 -8.58 -2.10 27.96
N VAL A 424 -8.72 -3.43 27.99
CA VAL A 424 -9.39 -4.20 26.94
C VAL A 424 -10.72 -4.76 27.46
N VAL A 425 -11.76 -4.63 26.65
CA VAL A 425 -13.09 -5.18 26.96
C VAL A 425 -13.48 -6.17 25.86
N ASP A 426 -13.60 -7.47 26.22
CA ASP A 426 -14.05 -8.53 25.33
C ASP A 426 -15.06 -9.46 26.03
N LYS A 427 -16.11 -9.85 25.32
CA LYS A 427 -17.15 -10.77 25.84
C LYS A 427 -16.69 -12.21 26.02
N ALA A 428 -15.65 -12.62 25.29
CA ALA A 428 -15.19 -14.00 25.29
C ALA A 428 -14.71 -14.42 26.70
N ASP A 429 -14.90 -15.70 27.02
CA ASP A 429 -14.32 -16.29 28.22
C ASP A 429 -12.82 -16.49 27.94
N LEU A 430 -12.05 -15.52 28.39
CA LEU A 430 -10.60 -15.41 28.15
C LEU A 430 -9.80 -16.59 28.74
N LYS A 431 -10.49 -17.57 29.33
CA LYS A 431 -9.88 -18.84 29.85
C LYS A 431 -10.00 -20.02 28.87
N ASP A 432 -10.76 -19.85 27.76
CA ASP A 432 -10.91 -20.88 26.73
C ASP A 432 -10.18 -20.42 25.45
N ASP A 433 -8.86 -20.65 25.42
CA ASP A 433 -7.91 -20.22 24.36
C ASP A 433 -8.30 -20.66 22.95
N SER A 434 -9.23 -21.60 22.79
CA SER A 434 -9.62 -22.13 21.47
C SER A 434 -10.73 -21.34 20.78
N LYS A 435 -11.37 -20.36 21.44
CA LYS A 435 -12.58 -19.67 20.94
C LYS A 435 -12.58 -18.14 21.15
N GLY A 436 -11.51 -17.54 21.64
CA GLY A 436 -11.41 -16.09 21.85
C GLY A 436 -11.27 -15.30 20.56
N LEU A 437 -11.72 -14.03 20.57
CA LEU A 437 -11.64 -13.10 19.45
C LEU A 437 -10.19 -12.87 18.97
N PHE A 438 -9.24 -12.89 19.90
CA PHE A 438 -7.84 -12.58 19.66
C PHE A 438 -6.95 -13.81 19.34
N GLY A 439 -7.48 -15.03 19.45
CA GLY A 439 -6.72 -16.24 19.16
C GLY A 439 -5.42 -16.33 20.00
N ASP A 440 -4.30 -16.50 19.34
CA ASP A 440 -2.97 -16.72 19.94
C ASP A 440 -2.34 -15.49 20.62
N ILE A 441 -2.89 -14.29 20.43
CA ILE A 441 -2.42 -13.07 21.15
C ILE A 441 -3.18 -12.78 22.45
N THR A 442 -4.15 -13.60 22.81
CA THR A 442 -4.96 -13.43 24.02
C THR A 442 -4.09 -13.37 25.29
N GLU A 443 -3.11 -14.28 25.41
CA GLU A 443 -2.21 -14.32 26.54
C GLU A 443 -1.33 -13.04 26.63
N LEU A 444 -0.84 -12.55 25.49
CA LEU A 444 -0.09 -11.30 25.41
C LEU A 444 -0.90 -10.11 25.93
N ILE A 445 -2.17 -10.01 25.55
CA ILE A 445 -3.05 -8.92 25.99
C ILE A 445 -3.24 -8.99 27.53
N HIS A 446 -3.49 -10.19 28.07
CA HIS A 446 -3.73 -10.40 29.50
C HIS A 446 -2.51 -10.10 30.36
N GLN A 447 -1.31 -10.35 29.85
CA GLN A 447 -0.07 -10.04 30.60
C GLN A 447 0.15 -8.53 30.75
N HIS A 448 -0.44 -7.72 29.86
CA HIS A 448 -0.10 -6.31 29.73
C HIS A 448 -1.25 -5.33 29.94
N CYS A 449 -2.50 -5.80 29.83
CA CYS A 449 -3.69 -4.96 29.93
C CYS A 449 -4.69 -5.50 30.94
N PRO A 450 -5.29 -4.65 31.80
CA PRO A 450 -6.51 -5.02 32.51
C PRO A 450 -7.61 -5.38 31.52
N CYS A 451 -8.21 -6.59 31.68
CA CYS A 451 -9.22 -7.12 30.78
C CYS A 451 -10.56 -7.30 31.49
N PHE A 452 -11.64 -6.87 30.85
CA PHE A 452 -12.99 -6.94 31.39
C PHE A 452 -13.97 -7.55 30.37
N LYS A 453 -14.99 -8.27 30.87
CA LYS A 453 -16.07 -8.82 30.02
C LYS A 453 -17.18 -7.83 29.69
N ASN A 454 -17.21 -6.72 30.40
CA ASN A 454 -18.26 -5.71 30.33
C ASN A 454 -17.67 -4.32 30.38
N LEU A 455 -18.13 -3.46 29.46
CA LEU A 455 -17.66 -2.09 29.35
C LEU A 455 -17.93 -1.27 30.62
N ASP A 456 -19.11 -1.42 31.21
CA ASP A 456 -19.48 -0.73 32.46
C ASP A 456 -18.50 -1.01 33.60
N LYS A 457 -18.05 -2.28 33.75
CA LYS A 457 -17.05 -2.67 34.74
C LYS A 457 -15.63 -2.15 34.43
N ALA A 458 -15.31 -2.03 33.15
CA ALA A 458 -14.06 -1.41 32.74
C ALA A 458 -14.06 0.08 33.05
N LEU A 459 -15.16 0.77 32.78
CA LEU A 459 -15.34 2.19 33.12
C LEU A 459 -15.30 2.41 34.63
N GLU A 460 -16.02 1.59 35.42
CA GLU A 460 -15.99 1.63 36.88
C GLU A 460 -14.56 1.52 37.42
N TRP A 461 -13.78 0.57 36.89
CA TRP A 461 -12.39 0.39 37.30
C TRP A 461 -11.51 1.57 36.92
N VAL A 462 -11.66 2.15 35.70
CA VAL A 462 -10.91 3.34 35.28
C VAL A 462 -11.26 4.56 36.12
N GLU A 463 -12.55 4.76 36.42
CA GLU A 463 -13.01 5.82 37.33
C GLU A 463 -12.35 5.70 38.72
N ASP A 464 -12.28 4.47 39.29
CA ASP A 464 -11.62 4.19 40.56
C ASP A 464 -10.10 4.46 40.55
N GLN A 465 -9.47 4.56 39.37
CA GLN A 465 -8.06 4.93 39.24
C GLN A 465 -7.85 6.44 39.10
N LEU A 466 -8.89 7.19 38.73
CA LEU A 466 -8.85 8.66 38.62
C LEU A 466 -9.21 9.38 39.91
N ILE A 467 -10.08 8.75 40.74
CA ILE A 467 -10.51 9.25 42.05
C ILE A 467 -9.43 8.94 43.10
#